data_915c60a9b40c5676a9a58edf65f825a9
#
_entry.id   915c60a9b40c5676a9a58edf65f825a9
#
_cell.length_a   1.000
_cell.length_b   1.000
_cell.length_c   1.000
_cell.angle_alpha   90.00
_cell.angle_beta   90.00
_cell.angle_gamma   90.00
#
_symmetry.space_group_name_H-M   'P 1'
#
loop_
_entity.id
_entity.type
_entity.pdbx_description
1 polymer ?
#
loop_
_entity_poly.entity_id
_entity_poly.type
_entity_poly.pdbx_seq_one_letter_code
_entity_poly.pdbx_strand_id
1 'polypeptide(L)'
;SKSEIKELGDYIKHDRDDTFTYAGMEQFRGKYLVQDRRTKTHFETPQILYMMVAATLFSNYDKEKRLKYVKEYYDAISQFYISLPTPIMAGVRTPTRQFSSCVLIESGDSLDSINATSTSIVKYISKKAGIGIGAGAIRANGAKVGDGSVVHTGLIPFLKYFQSAVKSCSQGGVRGGAATVYLPVWHYEFEDLVVLKNNKGTEET
;
A
#
# COMPACT_ATOMS: atom_id res chain seq x y z
N SER A 1 15.32 -1.74 27.71
CA SER A 1 15.45 -2.53 28.93
C SER A 1 14.08 -3.00 29.44
N LYS A 2 14.04 -3.96 30.38
CA LYS A 2 12.78 -4.43 30.98
C LYS A 2 12.05 -3.31 31.74
N SER A 3 12.79 -2.42 32.41
CA SER A 3 12.21 -1.30 33.13
C SER A 3 11.52 -0.29 32.20
N GLU A 4 12.12 -0.01 31.03
CA GLU A 4 11.51 0.87 30.03
C GLU A 4 10.22 0.27 29.45
N ILE A 5 10.22 -1.04 29.17
CA ILE A 5 9.02 -1.74 28.68
C ILE A 5 7.89 -1.66 29.71
N LYS A 6 8.22 -1.86 30.99
CA LYS A 6 7.24 -1.74 32.08
C LYS A 6 6.67 -0.31 32.14
N GLU A 7 7.53 0.71 32.11
CA GLU A 7 7.12 2.13 32.14
C GLU A 7 6.20 2.47 30.97
N LEU A 8 6.51 2.00 29.75
CA LEU A 8 5.67 2.22 28.58
C LEU A 8 4.34 1.46 28.68
N GLY A 9 4.36 0.24 29.21
CA GLY A 9 3.13 -0.54 29.48
C GLY A 9 2.19 0.17 30.44
N ASP A 10 2.75 0.70 31.53
CA ASP A 10 1.99 1.47 32.55
C ASP A 10 1.45 2.82 31.99
N TYR A 11 2.07 3.34 30.92
CA TYR A 11 1.65 4.58 30.27
C TYR A 11 0.48 4.43 29.30
N ILE A 12 0.17 3.21 28.84
CA ILE A 12 -0.90 2.96 27.88
C ILE A 12 -2.26 3.37 28.46
N LYS A 13 -3.05 4.10 27.67
CA LYS A 13 -4.41 4.53 28.00
C LYS A 13 -5.42 3.67 27.23
N HIS A 14 -5.78 2.52 27.81
CA HIS A 14 -6.69 1.56 27.16
C HIS A 14 -8.10 2.11 26.90
N ASP A 15 -8.55 3.06 27.71
CA ASP A 15 -9.84 3.78 27.56
C ASP A 15 -9.93 4.55 26.23
N ARG A 16 -8.81 4.88 25.60
CA ARG A 16 -8.81 5.50 24.27
C ARG A 16 -9.35 4.56 23.18
N ASP A 17 -9.37 3.26 23.39
CA ASP A 17 -10.00 2.31 22.46
C ASP A 17 -11.51 2.51 22.33
N ASP A 18 -12.17 3.06 23.37
CA ASP A 18 -13.59 3.35 23.36
C ASP A 18 -13.97 4.50 22.41
N THR A 19 -13.01 5.25 21.92
CA THR A 19 -13.22 6.33 20.95
C THR A 19 -13.36 5.85 19.51
N PHE A 20 -13.02 4.60 19.20
CA PHE A 20 -13.18 4.05 17.87
C PHE A 20 -14.64 3.80 17.50
N THR A 21 -14.99 4.10 16.24
CA THR A 21 -16.23 3.61 15.66
C THR A 21 -16.14 2.09 15.44
N TYR A 22 -17.28 1.43 15.32
CA TYR A 22 -17.35 0.00 14.98
C TYR A 22 -16.52 -0.31 13.71
N ALA A 23 -16.71 0.48 12.65
CA ALA A 23 -15.96 0.31 11.40
C ALA A 23 -14.43 0.48 11.58
N GLY A 24 -14.01 1.44 12.42
CA GLY A 24 -12.62 1.66 12.78
C GLY A 24 -12.03 0.44 13.50
N MET A 25 -12.74 -0.10 14.47
CA MET A 25 -12.30 -1.28 15.22
C MET A 25 -12.20 -2.52 14.32
N GLU A 26 -13.13 -2.72 13.38
CA GLU A 26 -13.08 -3.81 12.42
C GLU A 26 -11.88 -3.68 11.45
N GLN A 27 -11.45 -2.45 11.10
CA GLN A 27 -10.20 -2.23 10.36
C GLN A 27 -8.98 -2.68 11.18
N PHE A 28 -8.92 -2.36 12.47
CA PHE A 28 -7.85 -2.83 13.36
C PHE A 28 -7.81 -4.35 13.42
N ARG A 29 -8.94 -4.97 13.71
CA ARG A 29 -9.06 -6.44 13.82
C ARG A 29 -8.71 -7.16 12.52
N GLY A 30 -9.18 -6.65 11.40
CA GLY A 30 -8.98 -7.28 10.09
C GLY A 30 -7.59 -7.07 9.50
N LYS A 31 -6.97 -5.91 9.74
CA LYS A 31 -5.77 -5.50 8.98
C LYS A 31 -4.53 -5.23 9.82
N TYR A 32 -4.68 -4.64 11.00
CA TYR A 32 -3.55 -4.01 11.68
C TYR A 32 -3.03 -4.78 12.88
N LEU A 33 -3.91 -5.34 13.72
CA LEU A 33 -3.51 -6.06 14.91
C LEU A 33 -2.70 -7.31 14.55
N VAL A 34 -1.61 -7.52 15.28
CA VAL A 34 -0.86 -8.79 15.19
C VAL A 34 -1.75 -9.91 15.66
N GLN A 35 -1.90 -10.92 14.81
CA GLN A 35 -2.82 -12.02 15.05
C GLN A 35 -2.35 -13.32 14.39
N ASP A 36 -2.76 -14.44 14.93
CA ASP A 36 -2.76 -15.71 14.22
C ASP A 36 -4.02 -15.76 13.33
N ARG A 37 -3.83 -15.63 12.02
CA ARG A 37 -4.95 -15.60 11.06
C ARG A 37 -5.67 -16.94 10.92
N ARG A 38 -5.01 -18.04 11.25
CA ARG A 38 -5.59 -19.38 11.21
C ARG A 38 -6.59 -19.56 12.36
N THR A 39 -6.22 -19.14 13.57
CA THR A 39 -7.06 -19.25 14.78
C THR A 39 -7.90 -17.99 15.03
N LYS A 40 -7.64 -16.88 14.30
CA LYS A 40 -8.22 -15.56 14.50
C LYS A 40 -7.93 -14.97 15.90
N THR A 41 -6.85 -15.43 16.53
CA THR A 41 -6.43 -14.94 17.84
C THR A 41 -5.64 -13.65 17.68
N HIS A 42 -6.11 -12.58 18.31
CA HIS A 42 -5.42 -11.28 18.35
C HIS A 42 -4.50 -11.23 19.56
N PHE A 43 -3.27 -10.75 19.36
CA PHE A 43 -2.25 -10.65 20.42
C PHE A 43 -2.07 -9.25 20.97
N GLU A 44 -2.75 -8.27 20.42
CA GLU A 44 -2.68 -6.87 20.85
C GLU A 44 -4.04 -6.17 20.71
N THR A 45 -4.19 -5.07 21.44
CA THR A 45 -5.27 -4.10 21.27
C THR A 45 -4.78 -2.92 20.42
N PRO A 46 -5.64 -2.02 19.91
CA PRO A 46 -5.20 -0.82 19.20
C PRO A 46 -4.20 0.03 20.00
N GLN A 47 -4.42 0.21 21.30
CA GLN A 47 -3.50 0.99 22.13
C GLN A 47 -2.16 0.31 22.30
N ILE A 48 -2.11 -1.00 22.44
CA ILE A 48 -0.86 -1.77 22.46
C ILE A 48 -0.15 -1.64 21.11
N LEU A 49 -0.87 -1.74 19.98
CA LEU A 49 -0.33 -1.52 18.64
C LEU A 49 0.35 -0.13 18.55
N TYR A 50 -0.33 0.92 18.94
CA TYR A 50 0.22 2.28 18.91
C TYR A 50 1.49 2.42 19.75
N MET A 51 1.48 1.87 20.96
CA MET A 51 2.66 1.90 21.82
C MET A 51 3.82 1.11 21.22
N MET A 52 3.56 -0.07 20.67
CA MET A 52 4.59 -0.91 20.03
C MET A 52 5.18 -0.25 18.77
N VAL A 53 4.37 0.41 17.98
CA VAL A 53 4.84 1.20 16.83
C VAL A 53 5.75 2.33 17.30
N ALA A 54 5.30 3.11 18.27
CA ALA A 54 6.08 4.21 18.83
C ALA A 54 7.41 3.72 19.42
N ALA A 55 7.38 2.69 20.24
CA ALA A 55 8.59 2.11 20.86
C ALA A 55 9.58 1.59 19.81
N THR A 56 9.10 0.98 18.74
CA THR A 56 9.96 0.46 17.67
C THR A 56 10.63 1.59 16.89
N LEU A 57 9.88 2.64 16.53
CA LEU A 57 10.41 3.78 15.77
C LEU A 57 11.52 4.53 16.52
N PHE A 58 11.38 4.68 17.83
CA PHE A 58 12.35 5.40 18.66
C PHE A 58 13.36 4.51 19.39
N SER A 59 13.38 3.21 19.10
CA SER A 59 14.23 2.24 19.83
C SER A 59 15.73 2.55 19.75
N ASN A 60 16.18 3.14 18.65
CA ASN A 60 17.60 3.49 18.41
C ASN A 60 17.97 4.91 18.84
N TYR A 61 17.04 5.67 19.40
CA TYR A 61 17.33 6.99 19.94
C TYR A 61 18.06 6.90 21.30
N ASP A 62 18.68 8.01 21.67
CA ASP A 62 19.40 8.09 22.95
C ASP A 62 18.54 7.64 24.12
N LYS A 63 19.10 6.82 24.98
CA LYS A 63 18.41 6.22 26.12
C LYS A 63 17.69 7.25 27.01
N GLU A 64 18.29 8.42 27.19
CA GLU A 64 17.73 9.49 28.03
C GLU A 64 16.52 10.19 27.40
N LYS A 65 16.38 10.14 26.06
CA LYS A 65 15.35 10.87 25.30
C LYS A 65 14.26 9.98 24.72
N ARG A 66 14.59 8.72 24.42
CA ARG A 66 13.68 7.85 23.65
C ARG A 66 12.34 7.61 24.34
N LEU A 67 12.30 7.46 25.67
CA LEU A 67 11.02 7.25 26.38
C LEU A 67 10.09 8.46 26.25
N LYS A 68 10.64 9.67 26.33
CA LYS A 68 9.89 10.89 26.10
C LYS A 68 9.29 10.92 24.70
N TYR A 69 10.10 10.65 23.67
CA TYR A 69 9.63 10.64 22.28
C TYR A 69 8.59 9.55 22.02
N VAL A 70 8.77 8.37 22.61
CA VAL A 70 7.79 7.28 22.50
C VAL A 70 6.45 7.70 23.08
N LYS A 71 6.42 8.31 24.27
CA LYS A 71 5.20 8.77 24.93
C LYS A 71 4.50 9.89 24.14
N GLU A 72 5.26 10.89 23.67
CA GLU A 72 4.74 11.99 22.87
C GLU A 72 4.13 11.49 21.55
N TYR A 73 4.83 10.58 20.87
CA TYR A 73 4.35 9.98 19.64
C TYR A 73 3.12 9.10 19.87
N TYR A 74 3.14 8.26 20.91
CA TYR A 74 1.98 7.47 21.30
C TYR A 74 0.75 8.34 21.57
N ASP A 75 0.91 9.43 22.32
CA ASP A 75 -0.19 10.37 22.59
C ASP A 75 -0.71 11.00 21.30
N ALA A 76 0.18 11.41 20.41
CA ALA A 76 -0.21 12.04 19.15
C ALA A 76 -1.03 11.11 18.24
N ILE A 77 -0.64 9.83 18.12
CA ILE A 77 -1.37 8.87 17.28
C ILE A 77 -2.65 8.35 17.96
N SER A 78 -2.61 8.08 19.26
CA SER A 78 -3.77 7.53 19.98
C SER A 78 -4.88 8.56 20.22
N GLN A 79 -4.56 9.85 20.15
CA GLN A 79 -5.54 10.95 20.19
C GLN A 79 -5.89 11.51 18.80
N PHE A 80 -5.44 10.84 17.73
CA PHE A 80 -5.74 11.18 16.33
C PHE A 80 -5.19 12.52 15.83
N TYR A 81 -4.14 13.09 16.49
CA TYR A 81 -3.42 14.24 15.93
C TYR A 81 -2.60 13.86 14.70
N ILE A 82 -2.17 12.59 14.62
CA ILE A 82 -1.43 12.02 13.50
C ILE A 82 -2.10 10.72 13.08
N SER A 83 -2.26 10.53 11.79
CA SER A 83 -2.71 9.28 11.19
C SER A 83 -1.52 8.54 10.58
N LEU A 84 -1.47 7.22 10.74
CA LEU A 84 -0.40 6.39 10.23
C LEU A 84 -0.85 5.61 9.00
N PRO A 85 0.03 5.43 7.99
CA PRO A 85 -0.28 4.62 6.83
C PRO A 85 -0.35 3.13 7.18
N THR A 86 -1.13 2.39 6.40
CA THR A 86 -1.36 0.96 6.58
C THR A 86 -0.08 0.13 6.79
N PRO A 87 1.01 0.31 6.00
CA PRO A 87 2.23 -0.49 6.21
C PRO A 87 2.93 -0.23 7.54
N ILE A 88 2.84 0.98 8.07
CA ILE A 88 3.38 1.31 9.41
C ILE A 88 2.57 0.60 10.48
N MET A 89 1.24 0.75 10.46
CA MET A 89 0.35 0.16 11.44
C MET A 89 0.37 -1.37 11.43
N ALA A 90 0.45 -1.98 10.24
CA ALA A 90 0.47 -3.43 10.12
C ALA A 90 1.86 -4.04 10.30
N GLY A 91 2.95 -3.28 10.10
CA GLY A 91 4.28 -3.84 9.84
C GLY A 91 5.40 -3.47 10.80
N VAL A 92 5.42 -2.26 11.38
CA VAL A 92 6.63 -1.71 12.02
C VAL A 92 7.21 -2.60 13.13
N ARG A 93 6.40 -3.22 13.99
CA ARG A 93 6.84 -4.12 15.04
C ARG A 93 6.96 -5.58 14.61
N THR A 94 6.84 -5.84 13.32
CA THR A 94 6.90 -7.19 12.74
C THR A 94 8.18 -7.36 11.90
N PRO A 95 8.44 -8.53 11.30
CA PRO A 95 9.55 -8.72 10.37
C PRO A 95 9.44 -7.93 9.05
N THR A 96 8.29 -7.30 8.77
CA THR A 96 8.09 -6.48 7.56
C THR A 96 9.11 -5.34 7.50
N ARG A 97 9.62 -5.05 6.28
CA ARG A 97 10.61 -3.99 6.04
C ARG A 97 10.21 -3.05 4.88
N GLN A 98 9.03 -3.23 4.30
CA GLN A 98 8.46 -2.33 3.29
C GLN A 98 7.34 -1.51 3.94
N PHE A 99 7.52 -0.18 4.01
CA PHE A 99 6.62 0.73 4.74
C PHE A 99 5.96 1.79 3.84
N SER A 100 6.29 1.83 2.54
CA SER A 100 5.61 2.74 1.62
C SER A 100 4.19 2.27 1.34
N SER A 101 3.21 3.16 1.57
CA SER A 101 1.80 2.85 1.31
C SER A 101 1.48 2.82 -0.19
N CYS A 102 2.13 3.70 -0.96
CA CYS A 102 1.95 3.83 -2.39
C CYS A 102 3.29 3.95 -3.10
N VAL A 103 3.36 3.41 -4.32
CA VAL A 103 4.55 3.43 -5.17
C VAL A 103 4.15 3.86 -6.57
N LEU A 104 4.91 4.77 -7.16
CA LEU A 104 4.76 5.18 -8.56
C LEU A 104 5.75 4.40 -9.42
N ILE A 105 5.28 3.85 -10.54
CA ILE A 105 6.07 3.09 -11.50
C ILE A 105 5.84 3.69 -12.89
N GLU A 106 6.92 4.17 -13.51
CA GLU A 106 6.91 4.64 -14.89
C GLU A 106 7.21 3.47 -15.82
N SER A 107 6.33 3.21 -16.79
CA SER A 107 6.58 2.22 -17.83
C SER A 107 7.13 2.91 -19.07
N GLY A 108 8.29 2.45 -19.54
CA GLY A 108 8.80 2.83 -20.86
C GLY A 108 8.10 2.09 -21.99
N ASP A 109 8.52 2.40 -23.23
CA ASP A 109 7.87 1.93 -24.46
C ASP A 109 8.51 0.63 -25.04
N SER A 110 9.36 -0.05 -24.30
CA SER A 110 9.93 -1.35 -24.70
C SER A 110 9.23 -2.50 -23.98
N LEU A 111 9.23 -3.70 -24.58
CA LEU A 111 8.70 -4.90 -23.92
C LEU A 111 9.43 -5.21 -22.61
N ASP A 112 10.74 -4.97 -22.57
CA ASP A 112 11.52 -5.16 -21.33
C ASP A 112 11.07 -4.21 -20.22
N SER A 113 10.80 -2.94 -20.53
CA SER A 113 10.30 -1.97 -19.58
C SER A 113 8.87 -2.31 -19.12
N ILE A 114 8.01 -2.74 -20.04
CA ILE A 114 6.64 -3.17 -19.72
C ILE A 114 6.65 -4.40 -18.80
N ASN A 115 7.51 -5.39 -19.09
CA ASN A 115 7.66 -6.57 -18.23
C ASN A 115 8.24 -6.22 -16.86
N ALA A 116 9.24 -5.32 -16.80
CA ALA A 116 9.81 -4.83 -15.56
C ALA A 116 8.73 -4.11 -14.70
N THR A 117 7.86 -3.33 -15.35
CA THR A 117 6.70 -2.69 -14.70
C THR A 117 5.77 -3.72 -14.09
N SER A 118 5.37 -4.75 -14.84
CA SER A 118 4.51 -5.83 -14.35
C SER A 118 5.15 -6.56 -13.16
N THR A 119 6.44 -6.88 -13.24
CA THR A 119 7.20 -7.50 -12.15
C THR A 119 7.18 -6.62 -10.89
N SER A 120 7.39 -5.33 -11.05
CA SER A 120 7.36 -4.37 -9.93
C SER A 120 5.97 -4.27 -9.31
N ILE A 121 4.92 -4.23 -10.13
CA ILE A 121 3.52 -4.23 -9.66
C ILE A 121 3.28 -5.43 -8.73
N VAL A 122 3.56 -6.64 -9.18
CA VAL A 122 3.35 -7.87 -8.39
C VAL A 122 4.12 -7.81 -7.06
N LYS A 123 5.40 -7.43 -7.10
CA LYS A 123 6.26 -7.36 -5.91
C LYS A 123 5.76 -6.35 -4.87
N TYR A 124 5.34 -5.16 -5.30
CA TYR A 124 4.87 -4.14 -4.36
C TYR A 124 3.48 -4.43 -3.83
N ILE A 125 2.57 -4.93 -4.66
CA ILE A 125 1.22 -5.32 -4.20
C ILE A 125 1.31 -6.44 -3.16
N SER A 126 2.14 -7.47 -3.39
CA SER A 126 2.33 -8.54 -2.42
C SER A 126 2.83 -8.03 -1.06
N LYS A 127 3.48 -6.86 -1.03
CA LYS A 127 3.98 -6.17 0.16
C LYS A 127 3.06 -5.04 0.67
N LYS A 128 1.79 -5.04 0.28
CA LYS A 128 0.73 -4.14 0.77
C LYS A 128 0.83 -2.68 0.28
N ALA A 129 1.53 -2.40 -0.83
CA ALA A 129 1.54 -1.09 -1.45
C ALA A 129 0.44 -0.94 -2.50
N GLY A 130 -0.16 0.25 -2.59
CA GLY A 130 -0.94 0.68 -3.75
C GLY A 130 0.00 1.13 -4.88
N ILE A 131 -0.46 1.06 -6.13
CA ILE A 131 0.37 1.35 -7.30
C ILE A 131 -0.21 2.49 -8.12
N GLY A 132 0.65 3.44 -8.49
CA GLY A 132 0.40 4.39 -9.57
C GLY A 132 1.25 4.01 -10.78
N ILE A 133 0.66 3.87 -11.96
CA ILE A 133 1.35 3.45 -13.18
C ILE A 133 1.34 4.61 -14.15
N GLY A 134 2.53 5.13 -14.49
CA GLY A 134 2.71 6.04 -15.62
C GLY A 134 2.83 5.23 -16.91
N ALA A 135 1.80 5.24 -17.74
CA ALA A 135 1.75 4.46 -18.97
C ALA A 135 1.83 5.32 -20.25
N GLY A 136 2.01 6.63 -20.08
CA GLY A 136 1.96 7.59 -21.19
C GLY A 136 3.08 7.49 -22.20
N ALA A 137 4.19 6.80 -21.89
CA ALA A 137 5.28 6.57 -22.83
C ALA A 137 5.00 5.42 -23.81
N ILE A 138 4.06 4.52 -23.50
CA ILE A 138 3.72 3.38 -24.36
C ILE A 138 3.02 3.90 -25.60
N ARG A 139 3.51 3.53 -26.79
CA ARG A 139 2.99 4.00 -28.07
C ARG A 139 1.57 3.50 -28.34
N ALA A 140 0.85 4.28 -29.14
CA ALA A 140 -0.54 4.01 -29.48
C ALA A 140 -0.69 2.90 -30.52
N ASN A 141 -1.92 2.42 -30.67
CA ASN A 141 -2.33 1.50 -31.72
C ASN A 141 -1.97 2.06 -33.10
N GLY A 142 -1.45 1.20 -33.95
CA GLY A 142 -1.02 1.56 -35.33
C GLY A 142 0.36 2.20 -35.42
N ALA A 143 1.02 2.52 -34.29
CA ALA A 143 2.42 2.99 -34.31
C ALA A 143 3.36 1.93 -34.87
N LYS A 144 4.37 2.37 -35.63
CA LYS A 144 5.36 1.45 -36.25
C LYS A 144 6.24 0.79 -35.17
N VAL A 145 6.49 -0.50 -35.35
CA VAL A 145 7.41 -1.28 -34.53
C VAL A 145 8.61 -1.67 -35.40
N GLY A 146 9.83 -1.43 -34.91
CA GLY A 146 11.07 -1.76 -35.62
C GLY A 146 11.17 -1.07 -36.98
N ASP A 147 11.31 -1.85 -38.02
CA ASP A 147 11.39 -1.39 -39.43
C ASP A 147 10.00 -0.98 -40.01
N GLY A 148 8.94 -1.10 -39.24
CA GLY A 148 7.59 -0.78 -39.66
C GLY A 148 6.83 -1.93 -40.33
N SER A 149 7.41 -3.13 -40.38
CA SER A 149 6.73 -4.34 -40.89
C SER A 149 5.59 -4.81 -40.00
N VAL A 150 5.63 -4.41 -38.73
CA VAL A 150 4.61 -4.70 -37.71
C VAL A 150 4.11 -3.39 -37.12
N VAL A 151 2.83 -3.34 -36.79
CA VAL A 151 2.23 -2.20 -36.07
C VAL A 151 1.90 -2.58 -34.65
N HIS A 152 1.96 -1.59 -33.77
CA HIS A 152 1.67 -1.77 -32.33
C HIS A 152 0.17 -1.95 -32.10
N THR A 153 -0.21 -2.81 -31.18
CA THR A 153 -1.61 -3.10 -30.83
C THR A 153 -2.23 -2.06 -29.90
N GLY A 154 -1.44 -1.11 -29.42
CA GLY A 154 -1.88 -0.03 -28.57
C GLY A 154 -1.67 -0.25 -27.09
N LEU A 155 -2.13 0.71 -26.30
CA LEU A 155 -1.96 0.74 -24.86
C LEU A 155 -2.94 -0.20 -24.13
N ILE A 156 -4.17 -0.36 -24.62
CA ILE A 156 -5.24 -1.11 -23.94
C ILE A 156 -4.83 -2.54 -23.60
N PRO A 157 -4.22 -3.34 -24.49
CA PRO A 157 -3.75 -4.69 -24.15
C PRO A 157 -2.74 -4.70 -22.99
N PHE A 158 -1.85 -3.73 -22.91
CA PHE A 158 -0.89 -3.62 -21.82
C PHE A 158 -1.54 -3.15 -20.52
N LEU A 159 -2.57 -2.31 -20.56
CA LEU A 159 -3.36 -1.99 -19.37
C LEU A 159 -4.09 -3.21 -18.81
N LYS A 160 -4.62 -4.08 -19.68
CA LYS A 160 -5.20 -5.38 -19.28
C LYS A 160 -4.15 -6.29 -18.64
N TYR A 161 -2.94 -6.30 -19.18
CA TYR A 161 -1.81 -7.04 -18.62
C TYR A 161 -1.44 -6.52 -17.22
N PHE A 162 -1.32 -5.21 -17.04
CA PHE A 162 -1.07 -4.59 -15.73
C PHE A 162 -2.23 -4.84 -14.75
N GLN A 163 -3.47 -4.78 -15.20
CA GLN A 163 -4.64 -5.11 -14.39
C GLN A 163 -4.56 -6.55 -13.87
N SER A 164 -4.18 -7.49 -14.72
CA SER A 164 -4.00 -8.89 -14.31
C SER A 164 -2.89 -9.04 -13.28
N ALA A 165 -1.77 -8.32 -13.46
CA ALA A 165 -0.68 -8.28 -12.49
C ALA A 165 -1.15 -7.71 -11.14
N VAL A 166 -1.94 -6.63 -11.15
CA VAL A 166 -2.51 -6.02 -9.94
C VAL A 166 -3.45 -7.00 -9.20
N LYS A 167 -4.26 -7.74 -9.93
CA LYS A 167 -5.23 -8.69 -9.37
C LYS A 167 -4.62 -10.04 -8.97
N SER A 168 -3.42 -10.36 -9.46
CA SER A 168 -2.76 -11.66 -9.25
C SER A 168 -2.38 -11.93 -7.79
N CYS A 169 -2.15 -10.88 -7.01
CA CYS A 169 -1.73 -10.98 -5.62
C CYS A 169 -2.70 -10.25 -4.70
N SER A 170 -3.00 -10.86 -3.56
CA SER A 170 -3.66 -10.18 -2.47
C SER A 170 -2.62 -9.55 -1.53
N GLN A 171 -2.94 -8.40 -0.98
CA GLN A 171 -2.10 -7.74 0.03
C GLN A 171 -2.17 -8.51 1.36
N GLY A 172 -1.28 -9.50 1.52
CA GLY A 172 -1.22 -10.34 2.73
C GLY A 172 -2.48 -11.16 2.99
N GLY A 173 -3.23 -11.53 1.93
CA GLY A 173 -4.47 -12.32 2.04
C GLY A 173 -5.69 -11.52 2.52
N VAL A 174 -5.58 -10.20 2.72
CA VAL A 174 -6.61 -9.40 3.41
C VAL A 174 -7.19 -8.29 2.53
N ARG A 175 -6.43 -7.80 1.56
CA ARG A 175 -6.83 -6.69 0.68
C ARG A 175 -6.46 -7.03 -0.76
N GLY A 176 -7.40 -6.84 -1.69
CA GLY A 176 -7.09 -6.89 -3.13
C GLY A 176 -6.10 -5.79 -3.52
N GLY A 177 -5.30 -6.04 -4.54
CA GLY A 177 -4.44 -5.04 -5.15
C GLY A 177 -5.26 -3.90 -5.77
N ALA A 178 -4.74 -2.68 -5.72
CA ALA A 178 -5.33 -1.51 -6.37
C ALA A 178 -4.26 -0.72 -7.10
N ALA A 179 -4.59 -0.23 -8.28
CA ALA A 179 -3.72 0.63 -9.07
C ALA A 179 -4.51 1.77 -9.73
N THR A 180 -3.81 2.90 -9.91
CA THR A 180 -4.25 4.02 -10.74
C THR A 180 -3.33 4.13 -11.93
N VAL A 181 -3.87 4.43 -13.09
CA VAL A 181 -3.10 4.66 -14.32
C VAL A 181 -3.10 6.16 -14.64
N TYR A 182 -1.92 6.68 -14.94
CA TYR A 182 -1.70 8.06 -15.37
C TYR A 182 -1.39 8.10 -16.86
N LEU A 183 -2.11 8.93 -17.58
CA LEU A 183 -2.02 9.11 -19.02
C LEU A 183 -2.05 10.57 -19.36
N PRO A 184 -1.23 11.06 -20.33
CA PRO A 184 -1.33 12.40 -20.83
C PRO A 184 -2.54 12.55 -21.74
N VAL A 185 -3.22 13.71 -21.66
CA VAL A 185 -4.40 14.00 -22.48
C VAL A 185 -4.10 14.09 -23.97
N TRP A 186 -2.83 14.21 -24.36
CA TRP A 186 -2.36 14.22 -25.75
C TRP A 186 -1.96 12.84 -26.27
N HIS A 187 -2.18 11.77 -25.50
CA HIS A 187 -1.96 10.41 -26.01
C HIS A 187 -2.98 10.09 -27.09
N TYR A 188 -2.55 9.49 -28.21
CA TYR A 188 -3.43 9.24 -29.36
C TYR A 188 -4.65 8.34 -29.06
N GLU A 189 -4.57 7.49 -28.04
CA GLU A 189 -5.68 6.65 -27.57
C GLU A 189 -6.44 7.26 -26.38
N PHE A 190 -6.24 8.55 -26.07
CA PHE A 190 -6.82 9.15 -24.86
C PHE A 190 -8.35 9.04 -24.83
N GLU A 191 -9.04 9.29 -25.95
CA GLU A 191 -10.50 9.23 -26.02
C GLU A 191 -11.02 7.82 -25.72
N ASP A 192 -10.36 6.77 -26.24
CA ASP A 192 -10.72 5.38 -25.97
C ASP A 192 -10.45 5.00 -24.50
N LEU A 193 -9.37 5.54 -23.93
CA LEU A 193 -8.95 5.24 -22.59
C LEU A 193 -9.84 5.89 -21.51
N VAL A 194 -10.36 7.07 -21.76
CA VAL A 194 -11.25 7.79 -20.83
C VAL A 194 -12.55 7.02 -20.58
N VAL A 195 -13.03 6.26 -21.57
CA VAL A 195 -14.30 5.53 -21.47
C VAL A 195 -14.16 4.11 -20.90
N LEU A 196 -12.94 3.61 -20.71
CA LEU A 196 -12.70 2.24 -20.22
C LEU A 196 -13.32 1.92 -18.84
N LYS A 197 -13.51 2.94 -18.01
CA LYS A 197 -14.05 2.80 -16.65
C LYS A 197 -15.43 3.42 -16.45
N ASN A 198 -16.10 3.79 -17.50
CA ASN A 198 -17.48 4.22 -17.36
C ASN A 198 -18.41 3.00 -17.46
N ASN A 199 -19.65 3.13 -16.90
CA ASN A 199 -20.65 2.07 -16.91
C ASN A 199 -21.18 1.70 -18.31
N LYS A 200 -20.61 2.28 -19.36
CA LYS A 200 -20.95 2.02 -20.77
C LYS A 200 -19.87 1.19 -21.49
N GLY A 201 -18.73 0.95 -20.83
CA GLY A 201 -17.70 0.04 -21.35
C GLY A 201 -18.16 -1.40 -21.21
N THR A 202 -18.09 -2.19 -22.30
CA THR A 202 -18.26 -3.64 -22.21
C THR A 202 -17.00 -4.26 -21.59
N GLU A 203 -17.13 -5.40 -20.90
CA GLU A 203 -15.98 -6.10 -20.31
C GLU A 203 -14.93 -6.55 -21.36
N GLU A 204 -15.25 -6.44 -22.63
CA GLU A 204 -14.41 -6.85 -23.76
C GLU A 204 -13.58 -5.69 -24.37
N THR A 205 -13.75 -4.46 -23.89
CA THR A 205 -12.98 -3.27 -24.34
C THR A 205 -12.00 -2.79 -23.30
#